data_92a5bc6eba9d260a964ed226fcd7b480
#
_entry.id   92a5bc6eba9d260a964ed226fcd7b480
#
_cell.length_a   1.000
_cell.length_b   1.000
_cell.length_c   1.000
_cell.angle_alpha   90.00
_cell.angle_beta   90.00
_cell.angle_gamma   90.00
#
_symmetry.space_group_name_H-M   'P 1'
#
loop_
_entity.id
_entity.type
_entity.pdbx_description
1 polymer ?
#
loop_
_entity_poly.entity_id
_entity_poly.type
_entity_poly.pdbx_seq_one_letter_code
_entity_poly.pdbx_strand_id
1 'polypeptide(L)'
;MRIIHLTPGTGSFHCGSCLRDNALIKALRARGHDAMIIPLYLPLVTDAEEANPEQAVKVGGVSLYLQQRLPGFRFLPRFLRTWLDGEKLLRWASRFMGMTSARDLGEMTVGSLLGEGGRQWSEWDRLIQWLETEGRPEVVSLSNSLLIGLAPALARRVKVPVVVSLQGEDSFLDTLTEPYRTQAWDLMQKNAQSVARFISPSDFYAKVMAERLAVPGHKISVVYNGLNYEAGRMTAASRRRYRRLSGPYDPRKGAHHSGGCIHRT
;
A
#
# COMPACT_ATOMS: atom_id res chain seq x y z
N MET A 1 5.08 22.35 1.33
CA MET A 1 5.89 21.26 0.77
C MET A 1 5.03 20.48 -0.21
N ARG A 2 5.63 20.02 -1.31
CA ARG A 2 5.00 19.10 -2.25
C ARG A 2 5.27 17.65 -1.85
N ILE A 3 4.22 16.94 -1.44
CA ILE A 3 4.30 15.57 -0.89
C ILE A 3 3.57 14.62 -1.83
N ILE A 4 4.26 13.60 -2.33
CA ILE A 4 3.62 12.54 -3.11
C ILE A 4 3.59 11.26 -2.29
N HIS A 5 2.37 10.76 -2.05
CA HIS A 5 2.12 9.55 -1.29
C HIS A 5 1.76 8.40 -2.23
N LEU A 6 2.58 7.36 -2.23
CA LEU A 6 2.39 6.17 -3.05
C LEU A 6 1.69 5.09 -2.24
N THR A 7 0.56 4.60 -2.73
CA THR A 7 -0.24 3.54 -2.09
C THR A 7 -0.49 2.38 -3.04
N PRO A 8 -0.62 1.13 -2.56
CA PRO A 8 -0.96 0.03 -3.44
C PRO A 8 -2.30 0.20 -4.16
N GLY A 9 -3.26 0.88 -3.51
CA GLY A 9 -4.66 0.89 -3.94
C GLY A 9 -5.39 -0.39 -3.54
N THR A 10 -6.72 -0.40 -3.61
CA THR A 10 -7.54 -1.53 -3.11
C THR A 10 -8.51 -2.11 -4.14
N GLY A 11 -8.66 -1.47 -5.29
CA GLY A 11 -9.70 -1.88 -6.24
C GLY A 11 -11.09 -1.71 -5.66
N SER A 12 -11.85 -2.81 -5.49
CA SER A 12 -13.23 -2.79 -4.98
C SER A 12 -13.37 -3.10 -3.49
N PHE A 13 -12.27 -3.20 -2.74
CA PHE A 13 -12.30 -3.56 -1.33
C PHE A 13 -12.07 -2.35 -0.42
N HIS A 14 -12.83 -2.28 0.67
CA HIS A 14 -12.60 -1.33 1.74
C HIS A 14 -11.35 -1.74 2.52
N CYS A 15 -10.34 -0.92 2.50
CA CYS A 15 -9.07 -1.18 3.18
C CYS A 15 -8.78 -0.07 4.18
N GLY A 16 -8.54 -0.45 5.42
CA GLY A 16 -8.20 0.50 6.49
C GLY A 16 -6.97 1.35 6.17
N SER A 17 -5.99 0.79 5.49
CA SER A 17 -4.80 1.51 5.04
C SER A 17 -5.13 2.62 4.06
N CYS A 18 -5.98 2.35 3.07
CA CYS A 18 -6.38 3.37 2.09
C CYS A 18 -7.26 4.47 2.69
N LEU A 19 -8.12 4.13 3.65
CA LEU A 19 -8.89 5.13 4.40
C LEU A 19 -7.96 6.05 5.20
N ARG A 20 -6.96 5.47 5.88
CA ARG A 20 -5.94 6.23 6.60
C ARG A 20 -5.15 7.12 5.64
N ASP A 21 -4.70 6.60 4.51
CA ASP A 21 -3.90 7.34 3.53
C ASP A 21 -4.68 8.52 2.94
N ASN A 22 -5.95 8.30 2.60
CA ASN A 22 -6.84 9.36 2.14
C ASN A 22 -7.05 10.44 3.21
N ALA A 23 -7.27 10.04 4.47
CA ALA A 23 -7.41 10.97 5.60
C ALA A 23 -6.12 11.76 5.84
N LEU A 24 -4.96 11.10 5.76
CA LEU A 24 -3.64 11.74 5.88
C LEU A 24 -3.46 12.84 4.82
N ILE A 25 -3.74 12.54 3.55
CA ILE A 25 -3.58 13.51 2.47
C ILE A 25 -4.52 14.71 2.65
N LYS A 26 -5.78 14.47 3.03
CA LYS A 26 -6.71 15.58 3.36
C LYS A 26 -6.19 16.43 4.52
N ALA A 27 -5.66 15.81 5.56
CA ALA A 27 -5.11 16.53 6.72
C ALA A 27 -3.85 17.34 6.37
N LEU A 28 -2.99 16.83 5.52
CA LEU A 28 -1.80 17.53 5.03
C LEU A 28 -2.19 18.75 4.18
N ARG A 29 -3.17 18.61 3.30
CA ARG A 29 -3.72 19.75 2.51
C ARG A 29 -4.35 20.81 3.39
N ALA A 30 -5.12 20.41 4.39
CA ALA A 30 -5.71 21.35 5.34
C ALA A 30 -4.66 22.15 6.13
N ARG A 31 -3.42 21.63 6.20
CA ARG A 31 -2.25 22.33 6.79
C ARG A 31 -1.41 23.12 5.78
N GLY A 32 -1.89 23.29 4.56
CA GLY A 32 -1.24 24.09 3.52
C GLY A 32 -0.13 23.36 2.75
N HIS A 33 -0.07 22.02 2.82
CA HIS A 33 0.85 21.24 1.98
C HIS A 33 0.21 20.92 0.62
N ASP A 34 1.01 20.93 -0.44
CA ASP A 34 0.63 20.36 -1.75
C ASP A 34 0.82 18.84 -1.67
N ALA A 35 -0.21 18.13 -1.21
CA ALA A 35 -0.15 16.69 -1.00
C ALA A 35 -1.02 15.94 -2.00
N MET A 36 -0.46 14.88 -2.61
CA MET A 36 -1.12 14.05 -3.62
C MET A 36 -0.98 12.57 -3.28
N ILE A 37 -2.04 11.78 -3.53
CA ILE A 37 -2.00 10.33 -3.40
C ILE A 37 -2.02 9.67 -4.79
N ILE A 38 -1.13 8.70 -5.02
CA ILE A 38 -1.02 7.96 -6.28
C ILE A 38 -1.15 6.47 -6.00
N PRO A 39 -2.22 5.83 -6.47
CA PRO A 39 -2.37 4.38 -6.40
C PRO A 39 -1.51 3.69 -7.45
N LEU A 40 -0.74 2.65 -7.05
CA LEU A 40 0.22 1.95 -7.90
C LEU A 40 -0.37 0.77 -8.66
N TYR A 41 -1.23 -0.03 -8.02
CA TYR A 41 -1.74 -1.28 -8.58
C TYR A 41 -3.21 -1.25 -8.92
N LEU A 42 -4.02 -0.68 -8.04
CA LEU A 42 -5.47 -0.68 -8.16
C LEU A 42 -6.02 0.71 -7.84
N PRO A 43 -7.17 1.11 -8.40
CA PRO A 43 -7.82 2.35 -8.03
C PRO A 43 -8.03 2.44 -6.51
N LEU A 44 -7.98 3.64 -5.98
CA LEU A 44 -8.31 3.89 -4.59
C LEU A 44 -9.84 3.90 -4.46
N VAL A 45 -10.41 2.98 -3.68
CA VAL A 45 -11.84 3.00 -3.34
C VAL A 45 -11.97 3.28 -1.86
N THR A 46 -12.60 4.39 -1.54
CA THR A 46 -12.88 4.81 -0.14
C THR A 46 -14.34 5.22 -0.02
N ASP A 47 -14.94 5.01 1.17
CA ASP A 47 -16.29 5.50 1.47
C ASP A 47 -16.36 7.03 1.64
N ALA A 48 -15.21 7.68 1.73
CA ALA A 48 -15.08 9.13 1.80
C ALA A 48 -14.73 9.68 0.41
N GLU A 49 -15.08 10.94 0.17
CA GLU A 49 -14.64 11.69 -1.01
C GLU A 49 -13.13 11.54 -1.21
N GLU A 50 -12.73 11.13 -2.40
CA GLU A 50 -11.32 10.91 -2.72
C GLU A 50 -10.52 12.21 -2.66
N ALA A 51 -9.30 12.13 -2.13
CA ALA A 51 -8.45 13.30 -2.04
C ALA A 51 -8.05 13.86 -3.42
N ASN A 52 -8.03 13.04 -4.47
CA ASN A 52 -7.67 13.43 -5.85
C ASN A 52 -8.66 12.87 -6.88
N PRO A 53 -9.90 13.35 -6.99
CA PRO A 53 -10.85 12.83 -7.95
C PRO A 53 -10.43 13.06 -9.42
N GLU A 54 -9.68 14.13 -9.71
CA GLU A 54 -9.34 14.56 -11.06
C GLU A 54 -7.90 14.20 -11.51
N GLN A 55 -7.01 13.87 -10.60
CA GLN A 55 -5.58 13.67 -10.86
C GLN A 55 -5.12 12.22 -10.64
N ALA A 56 -5.96 11.24 -10.92
CA ALA A 56 -5.47 9.88 -11.02
C ALA A 56 -4.45 9.81 -12.15
N VAL A 57 -3.18 10.00 -11.82
CA VAL A 57 -2.08 9.67 -12.75
C VAL A 57 -2.32 8.20 -13.10
N LYS A 58 -2.69 7.95 -14.36
CA LYS A 58 -2.89 6.59 -14.88
C LYS A 58 -1.53 5.91 -14.98
N VAL A 59 -0.93 5.61 -13.85
CA VAL A 59 0.16 4.65 -13.77
C VAL A 59 -0.52 3.30 -13.94
N GLY A 60 -0.28 2.62 -15.05
CA GLY A 60 -1.00 1.46 -15.54
C GLY A 60 -1.16 0.30 -14.55
N GLY A 61 -2.10 0.44 -13.61
CA GLY A 61 -2.30 -0.54 -12.52
C GLY A 61 -2.69 -1.94 -13.01
N VAL A 62 -3.44 -2.04 -14.13
CA VAL A 62 -3.75 -3.35 -14.76
C VAL A 62 -2.52 -3.93 -15.40
N SER A 63 -1.77 -3.09 -16.09
CA SER A 63 -0.53 -3.49 -16.76
C SER A 63 0.44 -4.10 -15.75
N LEU A 64 0.53 -3.52 -14.56
CA LEU A 64 1.39 -4.03 -13.49
C LEU A 64 0.97 -5.41 -12.98
N TYR A 65 -0.32 -5.61 -12.75
CA TYR A 65 -0.87 -6.90 -12.32
C TYR A 65 -0.68 -8.00 -13.38
N LEU A 66 -0.98 -7.68 -14.64
CA LEU A 66 -0.83 -8.64 -15.74
C LEU A 66 0.63 -8.98 -16.03
N GLN A 67 1.56 -8.04 -15.86
CA GLN A 67 3.00 -8.31 -15.98
C GLN A 67 3.50 -9.29 -14.92
N GLN A 68 2.95 -9.24 -13.72
CA GLN A 68 3.30 -10.20 -12.66
C GLN A 68 2.77 -11.61 -12.95
N ARG A 69 1.60 -11.73 -13.60
CA ARG A 69 0.91 -13.01 -13.82
C ARG A 69 1.22 -13.68 -15.15
N LEU A 70 1.45 -12.92 -16.21
CA LEU A 70 1.59 -13.47 -17.56
C LEU A 70 3.05 -13.34 -18.04
N PRO A 71 3.80 -14.46 -18.10
CA PRO A 71 5.10 -14.47 -18.71
C PRO A 71 4.98 -14.08 -20.19
N GLY A 72 5.62 -13.00 -20.59
CA GLY A 72 5.53 -12.48 -21.97
C GLY A 72 4.68 -11.20 -22.13
N PHE A 73 3.87 -10.81 -21.15
CA PHE A 73 3.10 -9.55 -21.20
C PHE A 73 4.01 -8.32 -21.38
N ARG A 74 5.26 -8.38 -20.91
CA ARG A 74 6.28 -7.33 -21.11
C ARG A 74 6.62 -7.06 -22.57
N PHE A 75 6.35 -8.01 -23.47
CA PHE A 75 6.62 -7.88 -24.90
C PHE A 75 5.41 -7.35 -25.69
N LEU A 76 4.26 -7.12 -25.05
CA LEU A 76 3.09 -6.57 -25.73
C LEU A 76 3.35 -5.12 -26.16
N PRO A 77 2.94 -4.76 -27.41
CA PRO A 77 3.01 -3.39 -27.91
C PRO A 77 2.26 -2.40 -27.02
N ARG A 78 2.76 -1.17 -26.93
CA ARG A 78 2.23 -0.12 -26.05
C ARG A 78 0.73 0.15 -26.21
N PHE A 79 0.21 0.12 -27.45
CA PHE A 79 -1.21 0.40 -27.74
C PHE A 79 -2.16 -0.68 -27.17
N LEU A 80 -1.73 -1.96 -27.15
CA LEU A 80 -2.47 -3.05 -26.52
C LEU A 80 -2.50 -2.95 -24.99
N ARG A 81 -1.43 -2.45 -24.38
CA ARG A 81 -1.37 -2.21 -22.93
C ARG A 81 -2.34 -1.11 -22.49
N THR A 82 -2.41 -0.01 -23.25
CA THR A 82 -3.33 1.11 -22.96
C THR A 82 -4.80 0.70 -23.12
N TRP A 83 -5.10 -0.22 -24.02
CA TRP A 83 -6.45 -0.77 -24.17
C TRP A 83 -6.85 -1.68 -23.02
N LEU A 84 -5.89 -2.39 -22.42
CA LEU A 84 -6.07 -3.27 -21.27
C LEU A 84 -6.21 -2.50 -19.92
N ASP A 85 -5.85 -1.23 -19.86
CA ASP A 85 -5.99 -0.38 -18.67
C ASP A 85 -7.42 0.16 -18.44
N GLY A 86 -8.42 -0.37 -19.16
CA GLY A 86 -9.82 0.00 -18.99
C GLY A 86 -10.43 -0.47 -17.66
N GLU A 87 -11.23 0.39 -17.01
CA GLU A 87 -11.89 0.12 -15.71
C GLU A 87 -12.72 -1.20 -15.69
N LYS A 88 -13.29 -1.60 -16.83
CA LYS A 88 -14.08 -2.83 -16.92
C LYS A 88 -13.23 -4.08 -16.81
N LEU A 89 -12.01 -4.04 -17.35
CA LEU A 89 -11.06 -5.14 -17.26
C LEU A 89 -10.44 -5.24 -15.87
N LEU A 90 -10.20 -4.10 -15.21
CA LEU A 90 -9.79 -4.01 -13.80
C LEU A 90 -10.78 -4.70 -12.87
N ARG A 91 -12.06 -4.40 -13.02
CA ARG A 91 -13.12 -5.04 -12.22
C ARG A 91 -13.25 -6.52 -12.50
N TRP A 92 -13.01 -6.96 -13.73
CA TRP A 92 -12.99 -8.37 -14.07
C TRP A 92 -11.78 -9.08 -13.48
N ALA A 93 -10.58 -8.52 -13.62
CA ALA A 93 -9.34 -9.08 -13.07
C ALA A 93 -9.35 -9.15 -11.53
N SER A 94 -9.97 -8.18 -10.83
CA SER A 94 -10.07 -8.18 -9.37
C SER A 94 -10.88 -9.36 -8.81
N ARG A 95 -11.80 -9.94 -9.59
CA ARG A 95 -12.54 -11.16 -9.19
C ARG A 95 -11.67 -12.40 -9.10
N PHE A 96 -10.55 -12.43 -9.80
CA PHE A 96 -9.62 -13.58 -9.81
C PHE A 96 -8.46 -13.43 -8.80
N MET A 97 -8.36 -12.29 -8.12
CA MET A 97 -7.27 -12.05 -7.16
C MET A 97 -7.31 -12.94 -5.91
N GLY A 98 -8.46 -13.57 -5.61
CA GLY A 98 -8.59 -14.51 -4.49
C GLY A 98 -7.95 -15.90 -4.71
N MET A 99 -7.39 -16.19 -5.88
CA MET A 99 -6.87 -17.51 -6.26
C MET A 99 -5.33 -17.55 -6.32
N THR A 100 -4.65 -16.70 -5.55
CA THR A 100 -3.18 -16.65 -5.55
C THR A 100 -2.62 -17.75 -4.65
N SER A 101 -1.74 -18.61 -5.17
CA SER A 101 -1.05 -19.62 -4.35
C SER A 101 -0.05 -18.95 -3.40
N ALA A 102 0.29 -19.62 -2.28
CA ALA A 102 1.30 -19.11 -1.35
C ALA A 102 2.67 -18.87 -2.04
N ARG A 103 3.00 -19.70 -3.03
CA ARG A 103 4.22 -19.54 -3.84
C ARG A 103 4.17 -18.30 -4.71
N ASP A 104 3.05 -18.09 -5.44
CA ASP A 104 2.89 -16.91 -6.30
C ASP A 104 2.96 -15.62 -5.47
N LEU A 105 2.39 -15.66 -4.26
CA LEU A 105 2.42 -14.54 -3.34
C LEU A 105 3.86 -14.21 -2.89
N GLY A 106 4.67 -15.26 -2.63
CA GLY A 106 6.09 -15.13 -2.31
C GLY A 106 6.89 -14.52 -3.46
N GLU A 107 6.74 -15.05 -4.68
CA GLU A 107 7.42 -14.51 -5.88
C GLU A 107 7.03 -13.04 -6.16
N MET A 108 5.75 -12.71 -6.02
CA MET A 108 5.28 -11.34 -6.22
C MET A 108 5.86 -10.37 -5.18
N THR A 109 5.91 -10.79 -3.91
CA THR A 109 6.47 -9.99 -2.82
C THR A 109 7.96 -9.75 -3.03
N VAL A 110 8.73 -10.80 -3.27
CA VAL A 110 10.16 -10.68 -3.55
C VAL A 110 10.40 -9.83 -4.80
N GLY A 111 9.63 -10.05 -5.87
CA GLY A 111 9.70 -9.25 -7.09
C GLY A 111 9.46 -7.75 -6.84
N SER A 112 8.52 -7.41 -5.95
CA SER A 112 8.25 -6.03 -5.52
C SER A 112 9.43 -5.44 -4.74
N LEU A 113 9.98 -6.21 -3.81
CA LEU A 113 11.10 -5.77 -2.97
C LEU A 113 12.43 -5.66 -3.72
N LEU A 114 12.61 -6.39 -4.84
CA LEU A 114 13.77 -6.29 -5.71
C LEU A 114 13.93 -4.92 -6.38
N GLY A 115 12.88 -4.12 -6.46
CA GLY A 115 12.95 -2.80 -7.08
C GLY A 115 13.38 -2.89 -8.56
N GLU A 116 14.54 -2.35 -8.90
CA GLU A 116 15.08 -2.33 -10.27
C GLU A 116 15.29 -3.74 -10.87
N GLY A 117 15.52 -4.74 -10.04
CA GLY A 117 15.61 -6.14 -10.47
C GLY A 117 14.25 -6.84 -10.61
N GLY A 118 13.16 -6.21 -10.22
CA GLY A 118 11.83 -6.79 -10.23
C GLY A 118 11.17 -6.77 -11.62
N ARG A 119 10.21 -7.71 -11.84
CA ARG A 119 9.49 -7.81 -13.12
C ARG A 119 8.65 -6.57 -13.44
N GLN A 120 8.19 -5.85 -12.41
CA GLN A 120 7.37 -4.64 -12.54
C GLN A 120 8.18 -3.35 -12.74
N TRP A 121 9.50 -3.44 -12.81
CA TRP A 121 10.37 -2.27 -12.88
C TRP A 121 10.01 -1.30 -14.01
N SER A 122 9.61 -1.80 -15.17
CA SER A 122 9.25 -0.95 -16.31
C SER A 122 8.14 0.07 -16.01
N GLU A 123 7.18 -0.28 -15.15
CA GLU A 123 6.11 0.63 -14.75
C GLU A 123 6.57 1.58 -13.63
N TRP A 124 7.37 1.07 -12.71
CA TRP A 124 7.96 1.89 -11.66
C TRP A 124 8.98 2.90 -12.22
N ASP A 125 9.73 2.51 -13.24
CA ASP A 125 10.64 3.42 -13.95
C ASP A 125 9.89 4.61 -14.58
N ARG A 126 8.73 4.38 -15.18
CA ARG A 126 7.86 5.45 -15.69
C ARG A 126 7.35 6.37 -14.59
N LEU A 127 6.93 5.79 -13.45
CA LEU A 127 6.52 6.58 -12.29
C LEU A 127 7.68 7.45 -11.80
N ILE A 128 8.86 6.87 -11.66
CA ILE A 128 10.05 7.59 -11.21
C ILE A 128 10.42 8.69 -12.20
N GLN A 129 10.40 8.41 -13.51
CA GLN A 129 10.63 9.40 -14.55
C GLN A 129 9.62 10.56 -14.47
N TRP A 130 8.34 10.27 -14.25
CA TRP A 130 7.34 11.30 -14.05
C TRP A 130 7.61 12.11 -12.77
N LEU A 131 8.02 11.46 -11.68
CA LEU A 131 8.39 12.16 -10.43
C LEU A 131 9.59 13.09 -10.63
N GLU A 132 10.57 12.71 -11.47
CA GLU A 132 11.75 13.52 -11.80
C GLU A 132 11.39 14.77 -12.61
N THR A 133 10.46 14.64 -13.56
CA THR A 133 10.19 15.68 -14.57
C THR A 133 9.01 16.59 -14.22
N GLU A 134 7.89 15.98 -13.85
CA GLU A 134 6.60 16.66 -13.63
C GLU A 134 6.18 16.68 -12.16
N GLY A 135 6.25 15.53 -11.51
CA GLY A 135 5.86 15.36 -10.10
C GLY A 135 6.61 16.27 -9.17
N ARG A 136 7.94 16.32 -9.31
CA ARG A 136 8.88 17.17 -8.55
C ARG A 136 8.53 17.27 -7.06
N PRO A 137 8.39 16.15 -6.34
CA PRO A 137 8.09 16.16 -4.91
C PRO A 137 9.28 16.73 -4.12
N GLU A 138 8.99 17.25 -2.94
CA GLU A 138 10.00 17.52 -1.90
C GLU A 138 10.13 16.33 -0.95
N VAL A 139 9.10 15.48 -0.87
CA VAL A 139 9.06 14.24 -0.08
C VAL A 139 8.24 13.20 -0.82
N VAL A 140 8.73 11.96 -0.87
CA VAL A 140 7.93 10.80 -1.30
C VAL A 140 7.59 9.96 -0.07
N SER A 141 6.31 9.69 0.12
CA SER A 141 5.80 8.85 1.21
C SER A 141 5.26 7.53 0.66
N LEU A 142 5.69 6.40 1.22
CA LEU A 142 5.19 5.07 0.90
C LEU A 142 4.19 4.63 1.95
N SER A 143 3.03 4.19 1.51
CA SER A 143 1.90 3.78 2.35
C SER A 143 2.24 2.63 3.29
N ASN A 144 3.07 1.70 2.84
CA ASN A 144 3.54 0.56 3.62
C ASN A 144 4.95 0.13 3.21
N SER A 145 5.58 -0.72 4.02
CA SER A 145 6.96 -1.15 3.78
C SER A 145 7.11 -2.20 2.68
N LEU A 146 6.05 -2.82 2.16
CA LEU A 146 6.15 -3.71 1.00
C LEU A 146 6.47 -2.94 -0.31
N LEU A 147 6.31 -1.62 -0.30
CA LEU A 147 6.72 -0.73 -1.40
C LEU A 147 8.18 -0.27 -1.31
N ILE A 148 8.91 -0.70 -0.29
CA ILE A 148 10.27 -0.21 0.00
C ILE A 148 11.29 -0.50 -1.11
N GLY A 149 10.98 -1.45 -2.02
CA GLY A 149 11.79 -1.70 -3.22
C GLY A 149 11.95 -0.49 -4.14
N LEU A 150 11.04 0.52 -4.02
CA LEU A 150 11.16 1.81 -4.71
C LEU A 150 12.18 2.75 -4.07
N ALA A 151 12.45 2.61 -2.76
CA ALA A 151 13.20 3.59 -2.00
C ALA A 151 14.62 3.85 -2.55
N PRO A 152 15.42 2.85 -2.96
CA PRO A 152 16.75 3.09 -3.52
C PRO A 152 16.73 3.95 -4.79
N ALA A 153 15.81 3.67 -5.71
CA ALA A 153 15.70 4.41 -6.95
C ALA A 153 15.14 5.83 -6.73
N LEU A 154 14.17 5.99 -5.85
CA LEU A 154 13.64 7.30 -5.45
C LEU A 154 14.72 8.18 -4.83
N ALA A 155 15.49 7.65 -3.87
CA ALA A 155 16.57 8.38 -3.21
C ALA A 155 17.68 8.78 -4.20
N ARG A 156 18.03 7.91 -5.16
CA ARG A 156 19.11 8.15 -6.12
C ARG A 156 18.69 9.07 -7.25
N ARG A 157 17.51 8.87 -7.84
CA ARG A 157 17.06 9.54 -9.06
C ARG A 157 16.27 10.81 -8.77
N VAL A 158 15.24 10.72 -7.93
CA VAL A 158 14.41 11.88 -7.56
C VAL A 158 15.15 12.76 -6.54
N LYS A 159 16.06 12.17 -5.75
CA LYS A 159 16.93 12.86 -4.77
C LYS A 159 16.14 13.57 -3.66
N VAL A 160 15.07 12.95 -3.21
CA VAL A 160 14.21 13.46 -2.12
C VAL A 160 14.15 12.48 -0.96
N PRO A 161 13.85 12.94 0.25
CA PRO A 161 13.60 12.05 1.38
C PRO A 161 12.46 11.09 1.08
N VAL A 162 12.71 9.80 1.34
CA VAL A 162 11.69 8.76 1.29
C VAL A 162 11.23 8.43 2.70
N VAL A 163 9.94 8.56 2.95
CA VAL A 163 9.29 8.24 4.23
C VAL A 163 8.43 6.99 4.03
N VAL A 164 8.52 6.04 4.96
CA VAL A 164 7.78 4.76 4.86
C VAL A 164 6.92 4.57 6.08
N SER A 165 5.61 4.33 5.89
CA SER A 165 4.73 3.93 6.97
C SER A 165 4.83 2.43 7.22
N LEU A 166 4.77 2.02 8.50
CA LEU A 166 4.77 0.63 8.95
C LEU A 166 3.35 0.25 9.37
N GLN A 167 2.85 -0.92 8.95
CA GLN A 167 1.44 -1.29 9.09
C GLN A 167 1.17 -2.75 9.45
N GLY A 168 2.13 -3.48 10.04
CA GLY A 168 1.96 -4.89 10.40
C GLY A 168 2.40 -5.85 9.28
N GLU A 169 3.32 -5.43 8.43
CA GLU A 169 3.84 -6.21 7.31
C GLU A 169 4.62 -7.43 7.73
N ASP A 170 5.19 -7.41 8.93
CA ASP A 170 5.88 -8.54 9.56
C ASP A 170 4.99 -9.78 9.63
N SER A 171 3.73 -9.62 10.06
CA SER A 171 2.77 -10.71 10.13
C SER A 171 2.55 -11.37 8.76
N PHE A 172 2.50 -10.57 7.69
CA PHE A 172 2.39 -11.08 6.33
C PHE A 172 3.68 -11.76 5.85
N LEU A 173 4.84 -11.10 6.03
CA LEU A 173 6.12 -11.62 5.57
C LEU A 173 6.47 -12.95 6.25
N ASP A 174 6.16 -13.10 7.53
CA ASP A 174 6.41 -14.31 8.30
C ASP A 174 5.54 -15.51 7.86
N THR A 175 4.42 -15.27 7.15
CA THR A 175 3.61 -16.34 6.55
C THR A 175 4.12 -16.84 5.20
N LEU A 176 5.08 -16.16 4.59
CA LEU A 176 5.64 -16.59 3.32
C LEU A 176 6.42 -17.90 3.50
N THR A 177 6.32 -18.75 2.48
CA THR A 177 7.11 -20.00 2.43
C THR A 177 8.56 -19.72 2.08
N GLU A 178 9.49 -20.56 2.56
CA GLU A 178 10.88 -20.51 2.10
C GLU A 178 11.01 -20.90 0.62
N PRO A 179 11.94 -20.29 -0.12
CA PRO A 179 12.95 -19.32 0.34
C PRO A 179 12.48 -17.85 0.33
N TYR A 180 11.22 -17.58 0.01
CA TYR A 180 10.69 -16.23 -0.20
C TYR A 180 10.67 -15.41 1.08
N ARG A 181 10.40 -16.02 2.23
CA ARG A 181 10.40 -15.33 3.53
C ARG A 181 11.78 -14.74 3.83
N THR A 182 12.82 -15.55 3.76
CA THR A 182 14.20 -15.10 3.99
C THR A 182 14.60 -14.02 2.99
N GLN A 183 14.37 -14.24 1.69
CA GLN A 183 14.68 -13.27 0.64
C GLN A 183 13.94 -11.94 0.84
N ALA A 184 12.66 -11.98 1.26
CA ALA A 184 11.88 -10.77 1.50
C ALA A 184 12.47 -9.94 2.65
N TRP A 185 12.84 -10.57 3.77
CA TRP A 185 13.45 -9.87 4.90
C TRP A 185 14.83 -9.29 4.55
N ASP A 186 15.67 -10.01 3.82
CA ASP A 186 16.99 -9.54 3.36
C ASP A 186 16.83 -8.29 2.48
N LEU A 187 15.87 -8.32 1.55
CA LEU A 187 15.58 -7.18 0.68
C LEU A 187 14.98 -6.00 1.45
N MET A 188 14.12 -6.26 2.44
CA MET A 188 13.58 -5.24 3.33
C MET A 188 14.69 -4.51 4.08
N GLN A 189 15.63 -5.25 4.69
CA GLN A 189 16.78 -4.68 5.40
C GLN A 189 17.69 -3.87 4.48
N LYS A 190 18.00 -4.41 3.30
CA LYS A 190 18.82 -3.73 2.30
C LYS A 190 18.20 -2.40 1.87
N ASN A 191 16.92 -2.41 1.51
CA ASN A 191 16.22 -1.23 0.99
C ASN A 191 15.95 -0.19 2.10
N ALA A 192 15.81 -0.62 3.37
CA ALA A 192 15.63 0.27 4.52
C ALA A 192 16.78 1.27 4.71
N GLN A 193 17.96 0.97 4.18
CA GLN A 193 19.11 1.89 4.24
C GLN A 193 18.85 3.17 3.43
N SER A 194 18.07 3.08 2.35
CA SER A 194 17.70 4.22 1.48
C SER A 194 16.51 5.03 1.99
N VAL A 195 15.87 4.60 3.09
CA VAL A 195 14.74 5.30 3.71
C VAL A 195 15.25 6.37 4.66
N ALA A 196 14.73 7.59 4.51
CA ALA A 196 15.07 8.70 5.39
C ALA A 196 14.41 8.56 6.77
N ARG A 197 13.13 8.15 6.81
CA ARG A 197 12.35 8.01 8.04
C ARG A 197 11.25 6.95 7.89
N PHE A 198 11.07 6.15 8.95
CA PHE A 198 9.90 5.30 9.10
C PHE A 198 8.89 5.94 10.05
N ILE A 199 7.62 5.66 9.82
CA ILE A 199 6.51 6.08 10.69
C ILE A 199 5.83 4.82 11.20
N SER A 200 5.85 4.60 12.51
CA SER A 200 5.21 3.47 13.18
C SER A 200 3.94 3.88 13.88
N PRO A 201 2.87 3.05 13.86
CA PRO A 201 1.63 3.36 14.57
C PRO A 201 1.70 3.17 16.09
N SER A 202 2.79 2.62 16.63
CA SER A 202 2.99 2.45 18.08
C SER A 202 4.46 2.29 18.44
N ASP A 203 4.80 2.54 19.70
CA ASP A 203 6.15 2.33 20.25
C ASP A 203 6.54 0.85 20.23
N PHE A 204 5.59 -0.04 20.51
CA PHE A 204 5.83 -1.48 20.44
C PHE A 204 6.27 -1.90 19.03
N TYR A 205 5.48 -1.50 18.02
CA TYR A 205 5.76 -1.87 16.64
C TYR A 205 7.02 -1.20 16.10
N ALA A 206 7.33 0.01 16.58
CA ALA A 206 8.60 0.69 16.26
C ALA A 206 9.81 -0.14 16.69
N LYS A 207 9.79 -0.71 17.90
CA LYS A 207 10.87 -1.57 18.41
C LYS A 207 11.00 -2.84 17.58
N VAL A 208 9.89 -3.54 17.35
CA VAL A 208 9.87 -4.77 16.53
C VAL A 208 10.46 -4.52 15.14
N MET A 209 10.04 -3.45 14.48
CA MET A 209 10.51 -3.16 13.12
C MET A 209 11.92 -2.58 13.06
N ALA A 210 12.39 -1.90 14.10
CA ALA A 210 13.78 -1.47 14.18
C ALA A 210 14.74 -2.67 14.14
N GLU A 211 14.44 -3.72 14.91
CA GLU A 211 15.20 -4.96 14.93
C GLU A 211 15.09 -5.71 13.60
N ARG A 212 13.86 -5.90 13.09
CA ARG A 212 13.59 -6.63 11.83
C ARG A 212 14.24 -5.98 10.61
N LEU A 213 14.20 -4.65 10.52
CA LEU A 213 14.77 -3.90 9.40
C LEU A 213 16.26 -3.57 9.60
N ALA A 214 16.85 -3.94 10.73
CA ALA A 214 18.22 -3.60 11.12
C ALA A 214 18.51 -2.08 10.97
N VAL A 215 17.60 -1.24 11.45
CA VAL A 215 17.74 0.23 11.41
C VAL A 215 17.80 0.81 12.82
N PRO A 216 18.55 1.90 13.03
CA PRO A 216 18.62 2.54 14.33
C PRO A 216 17.25 3.15 14.71
N GLY A 217 16.89 3.05 16.00
CA GLY A 217 15.58 3.50 16.49
C GLY A 217 15.26 4.96 16.19
N HIS A 218 16.28 5.83 16.10
CA HIS A 218 16.07 7.23 15.76
C HIS A 218 15.55 7.44 14.31
N LYS A 219 15.67 6.43 13.43
CA LYS A 219 15.06 6.46 12.08
C LYS A 219 13.55 6.20 12.11
N ILE A 220 12.98 5.75 13.23
CA ILE A 220 11.55 5.45 13.34
C ILE A 220 10.89 6.49 14.25
N SER A 221 9.88 7.17 13.73
CA SER A 221 9.01 8.07 14.48
C SER A 221 7.68 7.40 14.77
N VAL A 222 7.17 7.54 15.99
CA VAL A 222 5.85 7.02 16.35
C VAL A 222 4.80 8.09 16.08
N VAL A 223 3.82 7.74 15.22
CA VAL A 223 2.65 8.55 14.92
C VAL A 223 1.44 7.63 14.93
N TYR A 224 0.58 7.77 15.92
CA TYR A 224 -0.63 6.97 16.05
C TYR A 224 -1.58 7.19 14.88
N ASN A 225 -2.25 6.12 14.45
CA ASN A 225 -3.23 6.22 13.40
C ASN A 225 -4.41 7.10 13.82
N GLY A 226 -4.71 8.11 13.03
CA GLY A 226 -5.88 8.96 13.18
C GLY A 226 -7.02 8.50 12.28
N LEU A 227 -8.25 8.60 12.78
CA LEU A 227 -9.47 8.43 12.01
C LEU A 227 -10.24 9.75 11.99
N ASN A 228 -10.83 10.09 10.84
CA ASN A 228 -11.72 11.24 10.78
C ASN A 228 -13.08 10.85 11.37
N TYR A 229 -13.33 11.26 12.62
CA TYR A 229 -14.53 10.89 13.38
C TYR A 229 -15.82 11.54 12.87
N GLU A 230 -15.71 12.60 12.07
CA GLU A 230 -16.87 13.33 11.54
C GLU A 230 -17.66 12.55 10.48
N ALA A 231 -17.02 11.63 9.74
CA ALA A 231 -17.69 10.74 8.79
C ALA A 231 -18.52 9.64 9.46
N GLY A 232 -18.37 9.45 10.77
CA GLY A 232 -18.94 8.33 11.53
C GLY A 232 -20.00 8.71 12.56
N ARG A 233 -20.79 9.78 12.38
CA ARG A 233 -22.01 9.92 13.16
C ARG A 233 -22.98 8.78 12.82
N MET A 234 -22.78 7.69 13.54
CA MET A 234 -23.71 6.55 13.46
C MET A 234 -25.12 7.06 13.71
N THR A 235 -25.98 6.94 12.72
CA THR A 235 -27.42 7.19 12.89
C THR A 235 -27.97 6.29 13.99
N ALA A 236 -29.04 6.69 14.66
CA ALA A 236 -29.68 5.88 15.72
C ALA A 236 -30.01 4.45 15.26
N ALA A 237 -30.26 4.25 13.96
CA ALA A 237 -30.51 2.93 13.35
C ALA A 237 -29.23 2.07 13.28
N SER A 238 -28.06 2.66 12.99
CA SER A 238 -26.80 1.92 12.99
C SER A 238 -26.32 1.56 14.40
N ARG A 239 -26.60 2.40 15.41
CA ARG A 239 -26.35 2.09 16.83
C ARG A 239 -27.16 0.88 17.32
N ARG A 240 -28.42 0.74 16.88
CA ARG A 240 -29.24 -0.45 17.21
C ARG A 240 -28.71 -1.73 16.57
N ARG A 241 -28.20 -1.64 15.34
CA ARG A 241 -27.63 -2.80 14.63
C ARG A 241 -26.29 -3.22 15.25
N TYR A 242 -25.44 -2.27 15.64
CA TYR A 242 -24.18 -2.55 16.32
C TYR A 242 -24.39 -3.19 17.71
N ARG A 243 -25.36 -2.72 18.51
CA ARG A 243 -25.73 -3.36 19.79
C ARG A 243 -26.28 -4.80 19.64
N ARG A 244 -26.87 -5.13 18.50
CA ARG A 244 -27.30 -6.52 18.23
C ARG A 244 -26.15 -7.45 17.83
N LEU A 245 -25.10 -6.93 17.26
CA LEU A 245 -23.92 -7.67 16.80
C LEU A 245 -22.85 -7.79 17.91
N SER A 246 -22.76 -6.79 18.79
CA SER A 246 -21.94 -6.82 20.00
C SER A 246 -22.77 -7.35 21.18
N GLY A 247 -23.17 -8.62 21.14
CA GLY A 247 -23.65 -9.33 22.32
C GLY A 247 -22.57 -9.31 23.41
N PRO A 248 -22.92 -9.50 24.70
CA PRO A 248 -21.96 -9.51 25.77
C PRO A 248 -20.84 -10.52 25.44
N TYR A 249 -19.59 -10.05 25.51
CA TYR A 249 -18.41 -10.89 25.33
C TYR A 249 -18.46 -12.05 26.32
N ASP A 250 -18.56 -13.28 25.82
CA ASP A 250 -18.46 -14.50 26.65
C ASP A 250 -16.99 -14.98 26.60
N PRO A 251 -16.21 -14.76 27.66
CA PRO A 251 -14.82 -15.16 27.71
C PRO A 251 -14.59 -16.67 27.64
N ARG A 252 -15.64 -17.49 27.75
CA ARG A 252 -15.56 -18.95 27.67
C ARG A 252 -15.66 -19.49 26.25
N LYS A 253 -16.09 -18.67 25.28
CA LYS A 253 -16.03 -18.98 23.86
C LYS A 253 -14.69 -18.53 23.32
N GLY A 254 -13.66 -19.36 23.53
CA GLY A 254 -12.29 -19.10 23.11
C GLY A 254 -12.15 -18.63 21.67
N ALA A 255 -11.12 -17.87 21.42
CA ALA A 255 -10.76 -17.23 20.16
C ALA A 255 -10.60 -18.23 19.00
N HIS A 256 -11.70 -18.67 18.42
CA HIS A 256 -11.78 -19.34 17.13
C HIS A 256 -12.80 -18.60 16.26
N HIS A 257 -12.43 -17.39 15.83
CA HIS A 257 -13.00 -16.79 14.63
C HIS A 257 -11.93 -15.94 13.98
N SER A 258 -11.10 -16.60 13.18
CA SER A 258 -10.45 -16.02 12.00
C SER A 258 -11.49 -15.23 11.20
N GLY A 259 -11.14 -13.98 10.89
CA GLY A 259 -11.99 -12.99 10.27
C GLY A 259 -12.78 -13.47 9.06
N GLY A 260 -14.04 -13.68 9.25
CA GLY A 260 -15.02 -13.77 8.19
C GLY A 260 -15.55 -12.37 7.90
N CYS A 261 -15.14 -11.77 6.80
CA CYS A 261 -15.83 -10.63 6.21
C CYS A 261 -17.25 -11.07 5.86
N ILE A 262 -18.26 -10.46 6.48
CA ILE A 262 -19.66 -10.70 6.16
C ILE A 262 -19.96 -10.03 4.82
N HIS A 263 -20.05 -10.85 3.77
CA HIS A 263 -20.79 -10.48 2.56
C HIS A 263 -22.28 -10.42 2.91
N ARG A 264 -22.93 -9.31 2.66
CA ARG A 264 -24.37 -9.27 2.33
C ARG A 264 -24.64 -8.23 1.26
N THR A 265 -25.22 -8.76 0.23
CA THR A 265 -26.02 -8.23 -0.90
C THR A 265 -26.63 -6.85 -0.67
#